data_ff87369df5d6cfb78c52d4c2673d2d2a
#
_entry.id   ff87369df5d6cfb78c52d4c2673d2d2a
#
_cell.length_a   1.000
_cell.length_b   1.000
_cell.length_c   1.000
_cell.angle_alpha   90.00
_cell.angle_beta   90.00
_cell.angle_gamma   90.00
#
_symmetry.space_group_name_H-M   'P 1'
#
loop_
_entity.id
_entity.type
_entity.pdbx_description
1 polymer ?
#
loop_
_entity_poly.entity_id
_entity_poly.type
_entity_poly.pdbx_seq_one_letter_code
_entity_poly.pdbx_strand_id
1 'polypeptide(L)'
;ANADWGDVYYCQMTNLVEMTLDGKMTSYTSQKFQFKLDQTKNAMVFGSTSYFTDLVFELVKDASWPDLEDWYAKDQFSSIYFNDGNLVYTHNSSATALLISADCDKF
;
A
#
# COMPACT_ATOMS: atom_id res chain seq x y z
N ALA A 1 14.82 -6.88 -8.76
CA ALA A 1 13.91 -7.53 -9.70
C ALA A 1 12.61 -6.76 -9.81
N ASN A 2 12.05 -6.70 -10.99
CA ASN A 2 10.84 -5.94 -11.25
C ASN A 2 9.60 -6.70 -10.75
N ALA A 3 8.65 -5.95 -10.22
CA ALA A 3 7.34 -6.50 -9.93
C ALA A 3 6.57 -6.75 -11.23
N ASP A 4 5.76 -7.79 -11.24
CA ASP A 4 4.98 -8.18 -12.41
C ASP A 4 3.60 -8.68 -11.96
N TRP A 5 2.67 -8.71 -12.92
CA TRP A 5 1.34 -9.27 -12.67
C TRP A 5 1.44 -10.71 -12.18
N GLY A 6 0.64 -11.02 -11.17
CA GLY A 6 0.64 -12.33 -10.53
C GLY A 6 1.58 -12.46 -9.34
N ASP A 7 2.49 -11.51 -9.16
CA ASP A 7 3.41 -11.55 -8.04
C ASP A 7 2.70 -11.34 -6.71
N VAL A 8 3.12 -12.08 -5.70
CA VAL A 8 2.65 -11.96 -4.32
C VAL A 8 3.80 -11.44 -3.47
N TYR A 9 3.49 -10.45 -2.64
CA TYR A 9 4.46 -9.83 -1.75
C TYR A 9 4.06 -9.99 -0.30
N TYR A 10 5.03 -10.28 0.55
CA TYR A 10 4.89 -10.28 1.99
C TYR A 10 5.60 -9.07 2.54
N CYS A 11 4.89 -8.25 3.30
CA CYS A 11 5.35 -6.95 3.74
C CYS A 11 5.44 -6.87 5.25
N GLN A 12 6.51 -6.24 5.72
CA GLN A 12 6.68 -5.88 7.12
C GLN A 12 6.64 -4.36 7.22
N MET A 13 5.71 -3.83 7.99
CA MET A 13 5.68 -2.39 8.26
C MET A 13 6.97 -1.95 8.95
N THR A 14 7.47 -0.81 8.53
CA THR A 14 8.57 -0.12 9.20
C THR A 14 8.07 1.07 10.01
N ASN A 15 6.91 1.62 9.64
CA ASN A 15 6.25 2.69 10.37
C ASN A 15 4.74 2.55 10.24
N LEU A 16 4.05 2.82 11.33
CA LEU A 16 2.59 2.90 11.37
C LEU A 16 2.24 4.10 12.27
N VAL A 17 1.89 5.23 11.65
CA VAL A 17 1.75 6.52 12.33
C VAL A 17 0.42 7.17 12.00
N GLU A 18 -0.25 7.71 13.01
CA GLU A 18 -1.47 8.47 12.85
C GLU A 18 -1.25 9.91 13.29
N MET A 19 -1.79 10.86 12.54
CA MET A 19 -1.82 12.27 12.95
C MET A 19 -3.26 12.75 13.02
N THR A 20 -3.62 13.40 14.11
CA THR A 20 -4.95 13.99 14.29
C THR A 20 -4.95 15.47 13.93
N LEU A 21 -6.15 16.06 13.80
CA LEU A 21 -6.30 17.47 13.41
C LEU A 21 -5.63 18.44 14.37
N ASP A 22 -5.51 18.07 15.65
CA ASP A 22 -4.82 18.89 16.65
C ASP A 22 -3.30 18.78 16.57
N GLY A 23 -2.76 18.03 15.60
CA GLY A 23 -1.33 17.87 15.40
C GLY A 23 -0.67 16.79 16.22
N LYS A 24 -1.45 16.00 16.95
CA LYS A 24 -0.90 14.89 17.74
C LYS A 24 -0.53 13.74 16.83
N MET A 25 0.70 13.25 16.97
CA MET A 25 1.19 12.07 16.26
C MET A 25 1.26 10.88 17.22
N THR A 26 0.79 9.74 16.77
CA THR A 26 0.83 8.49 17.53
C THR A 26 1.46 7.40 16.65
N SER A 27 2.48 6.73 17.17
CA SER A 27 3.09 5.58 16.53
C SER A 27 2.51 4.31 17.11
N TYR A 28 2.14 3.38 16.24
CA TYR A 28 1.58 2.09 16.62
C TYR A 28 2.57 0.97 16.33
N THR A 29 2.32 -0.20 16.90
CA THR A 29 3.13 -1.39 16.65
C THR A 29 3.06 -1.78 15.18
N SER A 30 4.21 -1.95 14.56
CA SER A 30 4.31 -2.38 13.17
C SER A 30 3.73 -3.78 12.99
N GLN A 31 2.99 -3.96 11.89
CA GLN A 31 2.30 -5.21 11.58
C GLN A 31 2.75 -5.74 10.23
N LYS A 32 2.32 -6.94 9.90
CA LYS A 32 2.60 -7.58 8.63
C LYS A 32 1.35 -7.60 7.78
N PHE A 33 1.54 -7.63 6.47
CA PHE A 33 0.46 -7.82 5.51
C PHE A 33 1.00 -8.44 4.23
N GLN A 34 0.10 -8.84 3.35
CA GLN A 34 0.47 -9.38 2.05
C GLN A 34 -0.48 -8.86 0.99
N PHE A 35 0.01 -8.79 -0.25
CA PHE A 35 -0.83 -8.42 -1.38
C PHE A 35 -0.38 -9.15 -2.64
N LYS A 36 -1.28 -9.20 -3.60
CA LYS A 36 -1.05 -9.73 -4.93
C LYS A 36 -1.32 -8.65 -5.97
N LEU A 37 -0.48 -8.60 -6.99
CA LEU A 37 -0.74 -7.79 -8.18
C LEU A 37 -1.66 -8.60 -9.11
N ASP A 38 -2.96 -8.31 -9.08
CA ASP A 38 -3.97 -9.08 -9.78
C ASP A 38 -4.35 -8.40 -11.10
N GLN A 39 -3.89 -8.99 -12.21
CA GLN A 39 -4.13 -8.43 -13.54
C GLN A 39 -5.61 -8.44 -13.92
N THR A 40 -6.33 -9.48 -13.55
CA THR A 40 -7.75 -9.60 -13.87
C THR A 40 -8.57 -8.47 -13.28
N LYS A 41 -8.22 -8.06 -12.06
CA LYS A 41 -8.88 -6.97 -11.35
C LYS A 41 -8.25 -5.62 -11.59
N ASN A 42 -7.07 -5.59 -12.24
CA ASN A 42 -6.24 -4.38 -12.37
C ASN A 42 -6.02 -3.74 -11.00
N ALA A 43 -5.61 -4.53 -10.01
CA ALA A 43 -5.63 -4.09 -8.63
C ALA A 43 -4.53 -4.74 -7.78
N MET A 44 -4.23 -4.07 -6.66
CA MET A 44 -3.51 -4.68 -5.54
C MET A 44 -4.56 -5.29 -4.61
N VAL A 45 -4.51 -6.60 -4.45
CA VAL A 45 -5.47 -7.36 -3.64
C VAL A 45 -4.79 -7.83 -2.36
N PHE A 46 -5.28 -7.37 -1.23
CA PHE A 46 -4.68 -7.68 0.07
C PHE A 46 -5.31 -8.93 0.68
N GLY A 47 -4.49 -9.69 1.40
CA GLY A 47 -4.90 -10.96 1.98
C GLY A 47 -5.88 -10.83 3.15
N SER A 48 -6.50 -11.95 3.51
CA SER A 48 -7.57 -12.00 4.50
C SER A 48 -7.11 -12.11 5.94
N THR A 49 -5.82 -12.38 6.18
CA THR A 49 -5.30 -12.69 7.52
C THR A 49 -4.29 -11.66 8.02
N SER A 50 -4.28 -10.47 7.46
CA SER A 50 -3.27 -9.45 7.75
C SER A 50 -3.93 -8.12 8.09
N TYR A 51 -3.12 -7.09 8.27
CA TYR A 51 -3.59 -5.76 8.63
C TYR A 51 -4.63 -5.22 7.64
N PHE A 52 -4.36 -5.34 6.34
CA PHE A 52 -5.29 -4.94 5.29
C PHE A 52 -6.15 -6.14 4.90
N THR A 53 -7.22 -6.40 5.63
CA THR A 53 -8.05 -7.58 5.42
C THR A 53 -8.96 -7.41 4.21
N ASP A 54 -8.77 -8.24 3.18
CA ASP A 54 -9.63 -8.32 1.99
C ASP A 54 -9.84 -7.00 1.23
N LEU A 55 -8.90 -6.07 1.34
CA LEU A 55 -8.98 -4.81 0.62
C LEU A 55 -8.48 -4.97 -0.81
N VAL A 56 -9.13 -4.24 -1.72
CA VAL A 56 -8.77 -4.19 -3.13
C VAL A 56 -8.59 -2.72 -3.52
N PHE A 57 -7.37 -2.39 -3.98
CA PHE A 57 -7.07 -1.03 -4.44
C PHE A 57 -6.78 -1.07 -5.93
N GLU A 58 -7.61 -0.41 -6.71
CA GLU A 58 -7.48 -0.35 -8.16
C GLU A 58 -6.23 0.42 -8.57
N LEU A 59 -5.46 -0.16 -9.51
CA LEU A 59 -4.24 0.48 -9.99
C LEU A 59 -4.57 1.62 -10.95
N VAL A 60 -3.81 2.70 -10.78
CA VAL A 60 -3.90 3.87 -11.66
C VAL A 60 -2.72 3.80 -12.62
N LYS A 61 -3.01 3.88 -13.93
CA LYS A 61 -1.99 4.05 -14.95
C LYS A 61 -1.92 5.50 -15.33
N ASP A 62 -0.80 6.13 -15.05
CA ASP A 62 -0.54 7.49 -15.48
C ASP A 62 0.31 7.45 -16.74
N ALA A 63 -0.21 8.04 -17.80
CA ALA A 63 0.49 8.10 -19.09
C ALA A 63 1.79 8.92 -19.03
N SER A 64 1.95 9.76 -18.02
CA SER A 64 3.18 10.52 -17.79
C SER A 64 4.31 9.69 -17.19
N TRP A 65 4.01 8.46 -16.76
CA TRP A 65 4.99 7.57 -16.13
C TRP A 65 5.11 6.22 -16.85
N PRO A 66 5.29 6.21 -18.17
CA PRO A 66 5.18 4.97 -18.94
C PRO A 66 6.32 3.97 -18.66
N ASP A 67 7.48 4.43 -18.19
CA ASP A 67 8.67 3.60 -18.01
C ASP A 67 8.99 3.31 -16.55
N LEU A 68 8.14 3.73 -15.62
CA LEU A 68 8.39 3.53 -14.21
C LEU A 68 7.88 2.17 -13.76
N GLU A 69 8.70 1.52 -12.94
CA GLU A 69 8.34 0.26 -12.30
C GLU A 69 7.45 0.51 -11.08
N ASP A 70 6.89 1.70 -10.99
CA ASP A 70 6.02 2.10 -9.90
C ASP A 70 4.62 1.54 -10.08
N TRP A 71 4.10 1.01 -8.99
CA TRP A 71 2.73 0.57 -8.92
C TRP A 71 1.98 1.52 -8.00
N TYR A 72 1.05 2.26 -8.57
CA TYR A 72 0.26 3.24 -7.84
C TYR A 72 -1.20 2.82 -7.84
N ALA A 73 -1.76 2.69 -6.64
CA ALA A 73 -3.17 2.36 -6.47
C ALA A 73 -3.82 3.36 -5.54
N LYS A 74 -5.11 3.59 -5.73
CA LYS A 74 -5.85 4.51 -4.86
C LYS A 74 -7.32 4.14 -4.80
N ASP A 75 -7.97 4.59 -3.73
CA ASP A 75 -9.41 4.69 -3.65
C ASP A 75 -9.79 6.12 -3.22
N GLN A 76 -11.02 6.32 -2.73
CA GLN A 76 -11.52 7.65 -2.41
C GLN A 76 -10.69 8.37 -1.35
N PHE A 77 -10.13 7.64 -0.37
CA PHE A 77 -9.45 8.23 0.78
C PHE A 77 -8.01 7.76 0.96
N SER A 78 -7.57 6.81 0.15
CA SER A 78 -6.27 6.16 0.35
C SER A 78 -5.46 6.14 -0.92
N SER A 79 -4.14 6.12 -0.78
CA SER A 79 -3.23 5.88 -1.88
C SER A 79 -2.08 4.99 -1.45
N ILE A 80 -1.58 4.20 -2.41
CA ILE A 80 -0.48 3.26 -2.20
C ILE A 80 0.53 3.45 -3.32
N TYR A 81 1.79 3.60 -2.95
CA TYR A 81 2.92 3.51 -3.87
C TYR A 81 3.75 2.29 -3.54
N PHE A 82 4.08 1.52 -4.55
CA PHE A 82 4.95 0.37 -4.41
C PHE A 82 6.02 0.40 -5.51
N ASN A 83 7.28 0.38 -5.11
CA ASN A 83 8.42 0.37 -6.02
C ASN A 83 9.56 -0.40 -5.39
N ASP A 84 10.07 -1.41 -6.13
CA ASP A 84 11.29 -2.14 -5.77
C ASP A 84 11.30 -2.62 -4.31
N GLY A 85 10.21 -3.20 -3.86
CA GLY A 85 10.10 -3.75 -2.52
C GLY A 85 9.75 -2.74 -1.43
N ASN A 86 9.61 -1.48 -1.75
CA ASN A 86 9.20 -0.44 -0.79
C ASN A 86 7.77 -0.02 -1.03
N LEU A 87 7.00 0.05 0.03
CA LEU A 87 5.59 0.43 -0.04
C LEU A 87 5.31 1.59 0.91
N VAL A 88 4.54 2.57 0.43
CA VAL A 88 4.00 3.66 1.24
C VAL A 88 2.51 3.73 1.04
N TYR A 89 1.77 3.75 2.14
CA TYR A 89 0.32 3.87 2.17
C TYR A 89 -0.07 5.12 2.94
N THR A 90 -1.03 5.87 2.39
CA THR A 90 -1.61 7.02 3.08
C THR A 90 -3.12 6.90 3.07
N HIS A 91 -3.75 7.29 4.17
CA HIS A 91 -5.20 7.31 4.30
C HIS A 91 -5.63 8.58 5.01
N ASN A 92 -6.56 9.31 4.41
CA ASN A 92 -7.12 10.52 4.99
C ASN A 92 -8.58 10.29 5.35
N SER A 93 -8.91 10.51 6.60
CA SER A 93 -10.30 10.58 7.05
C SER A 93 -10.63 12.02 7.45
N SER A 94 -11.86 12.25 7.92
CA SER A 94 -12.29 13.59 8.30
C SER A 94 -11.50 14.21 9.46
N ALA A 95 -10.84 13.39 10.27
CA ALA A 95 -10.19 13.86 11.49
C ALA A 95 -8.74 13.39 11.62
N THR A 96 -8.27 12.45 10.79
CA THR A 96 -6.96 11.84 10.94
C THR A 96 -6.30 11.57 9.60
N ALA A 97 -4.96 11.48 9.63
CA ALA A 97 -4.17 10.95 8.54
C ALA A 97 -3.39 9.75 9.05
N LEU A 98 -3.41 8.66 8.30
CA LEU A 98 -2.67 7.45 8.63
C LEU A 98 -1.57 7.25 7.60
N LEU A 99 -0.35 7.00 8.07
CA LEU A 99 0.82 6.80 7.23
C LEU A 99 1.47 5.46 7.55
N ILE A 100 1.75 4.68 6.53
CA ILE A 100 2.41 3.39 6.67
C ILE A 100 3.55 3.32 5.68
N SER A 101 4.72 2.90 6.13
CA SER A 101 5.79 2.46 5.26
C SER A 101 6.10 0.99 5.53
N ALA A 102 6.50 0.27 4.50
CA ALA A 102 6.77 -1.17 4.64
C ALA A 102 7.85 -1.62 3.65
N ASP A 103 8.56 -2.66 4.06
CA ASP A 103 9.47 -3.41 3.20
C ASP A 103 8.80 -4.71 2.80
N CYS A 104 8.80 -5.00 1.51
CA CYS A 104 8.10 -6.14 0.94
C CYS A 104 9.07 -7.08 0.23
N ASP A 105 8.88 -8.37 0.46
CA ASP A 105 9.63 -9.42 -0.22
C ASP A 105 8.70 -10.21 -1.13
N LYS A 106 9.19 -10.47 -2.33
CA LYS A 106 8.46 -11.27 -3.30
C LYS A 106 8.47 -12.73 -2.88
N PHE A 107 7.32 -13.31 -2.92
CA PHE A 107 7.14 -14.74 -2.62
C PHE A 107 7.65 -15.62 -3.78
#